data_01cedabf6dda6ba35ed6e09087cc2948
#
_entry.id   01cedabf6dda6ba35ed6e09087cc2948
#
_cell.length_a   1.000
_cell.length_b   1.000
_cell.length_c   1.000
_cell.angle_alpha   90.00
_cell.angle_beta   90.00
_cell.angle_gamma   90.00
#
_symmetry.space_group_name_H-M   'P 1'
#
loop_
_entity.id
_entity.type
_entity.pdbx_description
1 polymer ?
#
loop_
_entity_poly.entity_id
_entity_poly.type
_entity_poly.pdbx_seq_one_letter_code
_entity_poly.pdbx_strand_id
1 'polypeptide(L)'
;YINEVLDAQDKGDIDYDLLFLWDSVGSVPCKMTFDGKGGKQHNASVLADKIGMGINQRISGSRRSDSKYTNTLVIVNQPWVELPDNPFGQPKIKAKGGEAIWLNSSIVFLFGNQKNAGTTKISATKDGRKVKFATRTKISVMKNHINGLGYEDGKILVTPHGFLHGKDASEEKTSIETYKKEHADYWKEILGSGGEYKLEEDVESLSDLL
;
A
#
# COMPACT_ATOMS: atom_id res chain seq x y z
N TYR A 1 -4.43 16.80 -14.75
CA TYR A 1 -4.10 15.61 -15.57
C TYR A 1 -5.20 14.57 -15.57
N ILE A 2 -5.63 13.98 -14.42
CA ILE A 2 -6.70 12.95 -14.40
C ILE A 2 -7.99 13.48 -15.05
N ASN A 3 -8.41 14.69 -14.71
CA ASN A 3 -9.61 15.30 -15.29
C ASN A 3 -9.48 15.56 -16.80
N GLU A 4 -8.30 15.94 -17.29
CA GLU A 4 -8.05 16.13 -18.73
C GLU A 4 -8.18 14.82 -19.50
N VAL A 5 -7.67 13.71 -18.94
CA VAL A 5 -7.81 12.38 -19.51
C VAL A 5 -9.27 11.92 -19.53
N LEU A 6 -10.00 12.17 -18.43
CA LEU A 6 -11.44 11.87 -18.36
C LEU A 6 -12.26 12.76 -19.32
N ASP A 7 -11.85 14.02 -19.52
CA ASP A 7 -12.48 14.90 -20.52
C ASP A 7 -12.28 14.39 -21.95
N ALA A 8 -11.12 13.85 -22.26
CA ALA A 8 -10.84 13.21 -23.55
C ALA A 8 -11.68 11.94 -23.75
N GLN A 9 -11.87 11.15 -22.70
CA GLN A 9 -12.77 9.99 -22.73
C GLN A 9 -14.24 10.39 -22.92
N ASP A 10 -14.70 11.44 -22.23
CA ASP A 10 -16.06 11.96 -22.38
C ASP A 10 -16.33 12.51 -23.80
N LYS A 11 -15.28 13.04 -24.47
CA LYS A 11 -15.36 13.50 -25.88
C LYS A 11 -15.28 12.37 -26.91
N GLY A 12 -14.91 11.16 -26.49
CA GLY A 12 -14.74 10.01 -27.36
C GLY A 12 -13.34 9.87 -27.98
N ASP A 13 -12.39 10.69 -27.58
CA ASP A 13 -10.98 10.59 -28.01
C ASP A 13 -10.30 9.35 -27.42
N ILE A 14 -10.82 8.87 -26.28
CA ILE A 14 -10.40 7.64 -25.59
C ILE A 14 -11.64 6.73 -25.46
N ASP A 15 -11.62 5.56 -26.09
CA ASP A 15 -12.76 4.63 -26.15
C ASP A 15 -12.47 3.29 -25.45
N TYR A 16 -11.97 3.35 -24.19
CA TYR A 16 -11.71 2.18 -23.35
C TYR A 16 -11.71 2.57 -21.86
N ASP A 17 -11.86 1.57 -20.99
CA ASP A 17 -11.78 1.74 -19.54
C ASP A 17 -10.37 2.16 -19.10
N LEU A 18 -10.28 3.00 -18.07
CA LEU A 18 -9.03 3.55 -17.58
C LEU A 18 -8.72 3.06 -16.18
N LEU A 19 -7.46 2.67 -15.96
CA LEU A 19 -6.88 2.42 -14.65
C LEU A 19 -5.90 3.53 -14.29
N PHE A 20 -6.22 4.31 -13.26
CA PHE A 20 -5.33 5.32 -12.71
C PHE A 20 -4.60 4.77 -11.49
N LEU A 21 -3.28 4.91 -11.48
CA LEU A 21 -2.43 4.54 -10.34
C LEU A 21 -1.79 5.82 -9.79
N TRP A 22 -2.04 6.11 -8.51
CA TRP A 22 -1.50 7.30 -7.84
C TRP A 22 -0.68 6.90 -6.61
N ASP A 23 0.64 6.96 -6.74
CA ASP A 23 1.61 6.69 -5.67
C ASP A 23 2.44 7.97 -5.39
N SER A 24 2.34 8.54 -4.23
CA SER A 24 1.39 8.40 -3.15
C SER A 24 0.66 9.72 -2.93
N VAL A 25 -0.63 9.67 -2.62
CA VAL A 25 -1.44 10.88 -2.46
C VAL A 25 -0.96 11.76 -1.31
N GLY A 26 -0.48 11.16 -0.22
CA GLY A 26 -0.01 11.88 0.96
C GLY A 26 1.31 12.65 0.78
N SER A 27 2.01 12.44 -0.35
CA SER A 27 3.29 13.07 -0.67
C SER A 27 3.14 14.30 -1.57
N VAL A 28 1.97 14.53 -2.15
CA VAL A 28 1.74 15.64 -3.10
C VAL A 28 1.28 16.88 -2.34
N PRO A 29 2.06 17.96 -2.33
CA PRO A 29 1.63 19.23 -1.75
C PRO A 29 0.60 19.90 -2.65
N CYS A 30 -0.41 20.57 -2.07
CA CYS A 30 -1.25 21.47 -2.86
C CYS A 30 -0.47 22.76 -3.19
N LYS A 31 -0.94 23.49 -4.21
CA LYS A 31 -0.25 24.71 -4.66
C LYS A 31 0.02 25.71 -3.53
N MET A 32 -0.93 25.93 -2.63
CA MET A 32 -0.75 26.85 -1.50
C MET A 32 0.34 26.37 -0.52
N THR A 33 0.47 25.05 -0.30
CA THR A 33 1.54 24.51 0.53
C THR A 33 2.89 24.64 -0.19
N PHE A 34 2.91 24.39 -1.49
CA PHE A 34 4.10 24.56 -2.33
C PHE A 34 4.57 26.01 -2.35
N ASP A 35 3.65 26.97 -2.43
CA ASP A 35 3.93 28.41 -2.41
C ASP A 35 4.24 28.95 -0.98
N GLY A 36 4.32 28.07 0.03
CA GLY A 36 4.61 28.45 1.42
C GLY A 36 3.47 29.18 2.14
N LYS A 37 2.26 29.19 1.56
CA LYS A 37 1.09 29.94 2.06
C LYS A 37 0.11 29.10 2.88
N GLY A 38 0.29 27.78 2.97
CA GLY A 38 -0.62 26.86 3.63
C GLY A 38 0.07 25.80 4.47
N GLY A 39 -0.51 25.43 5.61
CA GLY A 39 -0.04 24.34 6.48
C GLY A 39 -0.46 22.96 6.01
N LYS A 40 0.04 21.91 6.70
CA LYS A 40 -0.28 20.49 6.42
C LYS A 40 -1.79 20.19 6.45
N GLN A 41 -2.52 20.82 7.35
CA GLN A 41 -3.96 20.65 7.49
C GLN A 41 -4.74 21.15 6.27
N HIS A 42 -4.30 22.26 5.68
CA HIS A 42 -4.87 22.81 4.47
C HIS A 42 -4.66 21.89 3.28
N ASN A 43 -3.47 21.28 3.17
CA ASN A 43 -3.18 20.29 2.13
C ASN A 43 -4.12 19.07 2.19
N ALA A 44 -4.39 18.54 3.41
CA ALA A 44 -5.29 17.43 3.60
C ALA A 44 -6.73 17.77 3.16
N SER A 45 -7.21 18.97 3.50
CA SER A 45 -8.53 19.45 3.14
C SER A 45 -8.71 19.61 1.63
N VAL A 46 -7.74 20.21 0.95
CA VAL A 46 -7.75 20.37 -0.51
C VAL A 46 -7.69 19.02 -1.24
N LEU A 47 -6.86 18.09 -0.78
CA LEU A 47 -6.80 16.75 -1.36
C LEU A 47 -8.11 15.99 -1.18
N ALA A 48 -8.71 16.08 0.02
CA ALA A 48 -10.00 15.45 0.32
C ALA A 48 -11.11 15.98 -0.60
N ASP A 49 -11.18 17.29 -0.79
CA ASP A 49 -12.13 17.94 -1.69
C ASP A 49 -11.92 17.50 -3.15
N LYS A 50 -10.70 17.64 -3.66
CA LYS A 50 -10.38 17.31 -5.07
C LYS A 50 -10.55 15.83 -5.40
N ILE A 51 -10.15 14.94 -4.51
CA ILE A 51 -10.31 13.49 -4.71
C ILE A 51 -11.76 13.08 -4.49
N GLY A 52 -12.36 13.52 -3.38
CA GLY A 52 -13.73 13.13 -3.02
C GLY A 52 -14.78 13.67 -3.98
N MET A 53 -14.75 14.98 -4.27
CA MET A 53 -15.77 15.65 -5.06
C MET A 53 -15.43 15.69 -6.56
N GLY A 54 -14.16 15.86 -6.91
CA GLY A 54 -13.75 16.05 -8.30
C GLY A 54 -13.49 14.74 -9.05
N ILE A 55 -12.61 13.90 -8.53
CA ILE A 55 -12.12 12.72 -9.26
C ILE A 55 -13.04 11.53 -9.05
N ASN A 56 -13.39 11.24 -7.80
CA ASN A 56 -14.10 10.02 -7.46
C ASN A 56 -15.52 9.97 -8.06
N GLN A 57 -16.19 11.11 -8.19
CA GLN A 57 -17.50 11.17 -8.84
C GLN A 57 -17.45 10.86 -10.33
N ARG A 58 -16.33 11.13 -10.98
CA ARG A 58 -16.13 10.88 -12.43
C ARG A 58 -15.62 9.47 -12.72
N ILE A 59 -14.85 8.89 -11.81
CA ILE A 59 -14.24 7.56 -12.00
C ILE A 59 -15.24 6.44 -11.70
N SER A 60 -16.05 6.58 -10.66
CA SER A 60 -16.97 5.54 -10.24
C SER A 60 -18.19 5.46 -11.18
N GLY A 61 -18.20 4.47 -12.07
CA GLY A 61 -19.31 4.20 -12.97
C GLY A 61 -20.65 3.95 -12.26
N SER A 62 -20.63 3.47 -11.00
CA SER A 62 -21.83 3.31 -10.17
C SER A 62 -22.47 4.65 -9.75
N ARG A 63 -21.74 5.76 -9.87
CA ARG A 63 -22.20 7.12 -9.55
C ARG A 63 -22.54 7.94 -10.80
N ARG A 64 -22.12 7.50 -11.97
CA ARG A 64 -22.44 8.09 -13.27
C ARG A 64 -23.25 7.08 -14.06
N SER A 65 -24.54 7.14 -13.97
CA SER A 65 -25.47 6.25 -14.69
C SER A 65 -25.42 6.42 -16.23
N ASP A 66 -24.80 7.50 -16.70
CA ASP A 66 -24.64 7.85 -18.10
C ASP A 66 -23.28 7.45 -18.70
N SER A 67 -22.32 7.00 -17.90
CA SER A 67 -21.02 6.57 -18.39
C SER A 67 -21.04 5.13 -18.88
N LYS A 68 -20.55 4.90 -20.09
CA LYS A 68 -20.32 3.56 -20.64
C LYS A 68 -19.03 2.91 -20.14
N TYR A 69 -18.18 3.66 -19.43
CA TYR A 69 -16.87 3.22 -18.97
C TYR A 69 -16.86 2.86 -17.49
N THR A 70 -16.09 1.84 -17.16
CA THR A 70 -15.79 1.41 -15.79
C THR A 70 -14.35 1.77 -15.42
N ASN A 71 -14.13 3.03 -15.06
CA ASN A 71 -12.80 3.49 -14.67
C ASN A 71 -12.47 3.10 -13.24
N THR A 72 -11.18 2.86 -12.98
CA THR A 72 -10.68 2.49 -11.65
C THR A 72 -9.57 3.44 -11.22
N LEU A 73 -9.60 3.89 -9.97
CA LEU A 73 -8.52 4.64 -9.33
C LEU A 73 -7.96 3.85 -8.16
N VAL A 74 -6.68 3.52 -8.23
CA VAL A 74 -5.91 2.94 -7.13
C VAL A 74 -5.01 4.02 -6.54
N ILE A 75 -5.16 4.25 -5.23
CA ILE A 75 -4.38 5.23 -4.49
C ILE A 75 -3.49 4.51 -3.49
N VAL A 76 -2.18 4.72 -3.60
CA VAL A 76 -1.23 4.37 -2.54
C VAL A 76 -1.19 5.51 -1.53
N ASN A 77 -1.31 5.18 -0.25
CA ASN A 77 -1.26 6.16 0.82
C ASN A 77 -0.44 5.65 2.00
N GLN A 78 0.24 6.56 2.68
CA GLN A 78 1.00 6.24 3.88
C GLN A 78 0.11 6.47 5.11
N PRO A 79 -0.09 5.48 5.97
CA PRO A 79 -0.75 5.68 7.24
C PRO A 79 0.15 6.49 8.19
N TRP A 80 -0.47 7.20 9.11
CA TRP A 80 0.20 7.80 10.25
C TRP A 80 -0.54 7.43 11.54
N VAL A 81 0.18 7.43 12.65
CA VAL A 81 -0.38 7.10 13.95
C VAL A 81 -0.77 8.40 14.64
N GLU A 82 -2.05 8.54 14.97
CA GLU A 82 -2.54 9.59 15.83
C GLU A 82 -2.46 9.10 17.27
N LEU A 83 -1.65 9.77 18.09
CA LEU A 83 -1.59 9.49 19.51
C LEU A 83 -2.87 10.01 20.16
N PRO A 84 -3.46 9.24 21.10
CA PRO A 84 -4.66 9.68 21.79
C PRO A 84 -4.34 10.84 22.76
N ASP A 85 -5.26 11.78 22.90
CA ASP A 85 -5.16 12.87 23.90
C ASP A 85 -5.14 12.33 25.34
N ASN A 86 -5.72 11.15 25.55
CA ASN A 86 -5.71 10.46 26.83
C ASN A 86 -4.55 9.43 26.88
N PRO A 87 -3.68 9.44 27.91
CA PRO A 87 -2.58 8.48 28.05
C PRO A 87 -2.99 7.00 28.04
N PHE A 88 -4.24 6.70 28.36
CA PHE A 88 -4.81 5.33 28.35
C PHE A 88 -5.54 5.00 27.04
N GLY A 89 -5.61 5.94 26.10
CA GLY A 89 -6.24 5.74 24.81
C GLY A 89 -5.39 4.83 23.89
N GLN A 90 -6.06 4.23 22.91
CA GLN A 90 -5.35 3.44 21.89
C GLN A 90 -4.96 4.34 20.71
N PRO A 91 -3.74 4.24 20.20
CA PRO A 91 -3.33 4.92 18.98
C PRO A 91 -4.25 4.57 17.82
N LYS A 92 -4.59 5.55 17.00
CA LYS A 92 -5.43 5.36 15.80
C LYS A 92 -4.59 5.51 14.54
N ILE A 93 -4.73 4.57 13.61
CA ILE A 93 -4.14 4.69 12.29
C ILE A 93 -5.06 5.52 11.41
N LYS A 94 -4.53 6.59 10.84
CA LYS A 94 -5.21 7.47 9.89
C LYS A 94 -4.48 7.50 8.56
N ALA A 95 -5.23 7.65 7.48
CA ALA A 95 -4.67 7.90 6.16
C ALA A 95 -4.23 9.37 6.03
N LYS A 96 -3.09 9.63 5.43
CA LYS A 96 -2.69 11.00 5.06
C LYS A 96 -3.68 11.56 4.03
N GLY A 97 -3.94 12.88 4.08
CA GLY A 97 -4.83 13.54 3.13
C GLY A 97 -6.31 13.56 3.55
N GLY A 98 -6.63 13.14 4.78
CA GLY A 98 -7.94 13.29 5.39
C GLY A 98 -8.87 12.10 5.23
N GLU A 99 -9.97 12.11 5.99
CA GLU A 99 -10.95 11.02 6.05
C GLU A 99 -11.76 10.84 4.76
N ALA A 100 -11.88 11.89 3.93
CA ALA A 100 -12.65 11.81 2.70
C ALA A 100 -12.09 10.77 1.71
N ILE A 101 -10.77 10.54 1.69
CA ILE A 101 -10.17 9.48 0.87
C ILE A 101 -10.67 8.12 1.32
N TRP A 102 -10.69 7.88 2.64
CA TRP A 102 -11.22 6.66 3.22
C TRP A 102 -12.72 6.50 2.94
N LEU A 103 -13.51 7.54 3.20
CA LEU A 103 -14.96 7.50 3.05
C LEU A 103 -15.38 7.24 1.60
N ASN A 104 -14.66 7.77 0.64
CA ASN A 104 -14.98 7.64 -0.78
C ASN A 104 -14.37 6.38 -1.44
N SER A 105 -13.46 5.66 -0.79
CA SER A 105 -12.92 4.42 -1.32
C SER A 105 -13.93 3.28 -1.24
N SER A 106 -14.02 2.46 -2.29
CA SER A 106 -14.87 1.27 -2.32
C SER A 106 -14.22 0.10 -1.59
N ILE A 107 -12.90 -0.03 -1.72
CA ILE A 107 -12.08 -1.01 -1.00
C ILE A 107 -10.89 -0.28 -0.38
N VAL A 108 -10.49 -0.72 0.84
CA VAL A 108 -9.27 -0.25 1.50
C VAL A 108 -8.49 -1.45 2.02
N PHE A 109 -7.26 -1.59 1.55
CA PHE A 109 -6.29 -2.55 2.06
C PHE A 109 -5.31 -1.85 2.99
N LEU A 110 -5.02 -2.48 4.13
CA LEU A 110 -3.92 -2.10 5.00
C LEU A 110 -2.80 -3.13 4.86
N PHE A 111 -1.61 -2.66 4.50
CA PHE A 111 -0.38 -3.45 4.50
C PHE A 111 0.37 -3.18 5.79
N GLY A 112 0.57 -4.22 6.59
CA GLY A 112 1.19 -4.11 7.92
C GLY A 112 0.23 -4.42 9.06
N ASN A 113 0.62 -4.10 10.29
CA ASN A 113 -0.18 -4.35 11.47
C ASN A 113 -0.69 -3.04 12.06
N GLN A 114 -1.99 -3.00 12.42
CA GLN A 114 -2.58 -1.83 13.07
C GLN A 114 -1.95 -1.48 14.43
N LYS A 115 -1.47 -2.49 15.16
CA LYS A 115 -0.90 -2.29 16.50
C LYS A 115 0.59 -1.96 16.49
N ASN A 116 1.28 -2.53 15.52
CA ASN A 116 2.73 -2.40 15.41
C ASN A 116 3.07 -2.23 13.95
N ALA A 117 2.95 -1.30 13.18
CA ALA A 117 3.33 -1.24 11.76
C ALA A 117 4.47 -2.25 11.37
N GLY A 118 4.59 -3.29 12.21
CA GLY A 118 5.64 -4.27 12.24
C GLY A 118 5.60 -5.14 11.00
N THR A 119 6.59 -4.97 10.18
CA THR A 119 6.93 -5.92 9.14
C THR A 119 8.00 -6.86 9.69
N THR A 120 7.84 -8.15 9.45
CA THR A 120 8.89 -9.12 9.79
C THR A 120 9.90 -9.15 8.66
N LYS A 121 11.13 -8.76 8.94
CA LYS A 121 12.25 -8.89 7.99
C LYS A 121 12.74 -10.33 7.99
N ILE A 122 12.91 -10.90 6.81
CA ILE A 122 13.49 -12.23 6.63
C ILE A 122 14.87 -12.03 6.03
N SER A 123 15.87 -12.58 6.74
CA SER A 123 17.25 -12.48 6.40
C SER A 123 17.86 -13.85 6.18
N ALA A 124 18.88 -13.93 5.34
CA ALA A 124 19.74 -15.09 5.19
C ALA A 124 21.11 -14.76 5.79
N THR A 125 21.63 -15.64 6.63
CA THR A 125 22.95 -15.50 7.26
C THR A 125 23.87 -16.62 6.82
N LYS A 126 25.06 -16.27 6.37
CA LYS A 126 26.13 -17.20 5.99
C LYS A 126 27.49 -16.61 6.34
N ASP A 127 28.31 -17.37 7.01
CA ASP A 127 29.68 -16.99 7.41
C ASP A 127 29.74 -15.61 8.10
N GLY A 128 28.78 -15.35 9.00
CA GLY A 128 28.65 -14.07 9.72
C GLY A 128 28.08 -12.91 8.89
N ARG A 129 27.83 -13.10 7.59
CA ARG A 129 27.17 -12.10 6.74
C ARG A 129 25.67 -12.30 6.77
N LYS A 130 24.95 -11.28 7.24
CA LYS A 130 23.47 -11.25 7.28
C LYS A 130 22.95 -10.32 6.18
N VAL A 131 22.05 -10.83 5.32
CA VAL A 131 21.44 -10.07 4.24
C VAL A 131 19.92 -10.22 4.31
N LYS A 132 19.22 -9.10 4.43
CA LYS A 132 17.77 -9.06 4.32
C LYS A 132 17.36 -9.26 2.86
N PHE A 133 16.50 -10.23 2.58
CA PHE A 133 16.01 -10.49 1.21
C PHE A 133 14.50 -10.40 1.07
N ALA A 134 13.75 -10.47 2.16
CA ALA A 134 12.30 -10.39 2.11
C ALA A 134 11.72 -9.65 3.32
N THR A 135 10.50 -9.21 3.17
CA THR A 135 9.69 -8.63 4.24
C THR A 135 8.34 -9.31 4.24
N ARG A 136 7.99 -9.98 5.35
CA ARG A 136 6.65 -10.53 5.53
C ARG A 136 5.71 -9.41 5.94
N THR A 137 4.65 -9.22 5.18
CA THR A 137 3.66 -8.17 5.39
C THR A 137 2.27 -8.78 5.54
N LYS A 138 1.55 -8.37 6.57
CA LYS A 138 0.14 -8.68 6.74
C LYS A 138 -0.69 -7.79 5.79
N ILE A 139 -1.75 -8.35 5.20
CA ILE A 139 -2.74 -7.60 4.42
C ILE A 139 -4.09 -7.76 5.09
N SER A 140 -4.71 -6.65 5.43
CA SER A 140 -6.06 -6.63 6.00
C SER A 140 -6.99 -5.83 5.10
N VAL A 141 -8.21 -6.35 4.87
CA VAL A 141 -9.29 -5.62 4.19
C VAL A 141 -10.00 -4.77 5.23
N MET A 142 -9.69 -3.49 5.26
CA MET A 142 -10.22 -2.55 6.26
C MET A 142 -11.61 -2.02 5.89
N LYS A 143 -11.93 -2.02 4.60
CA LYS A 143 -13.22 -1.59 4.06
C LYS A 143 -13.50 -2.34 2.77
N ASN A 144 -14.75 -2.78 2.63
CA ASN A 144 -15.22 -3.43 1.42
C ASN A 144 -16.70 -3.07 1.19
N HIS A 145 -16.95 -2.14 0.29
CA HIS A 145 -18.30 -1.73 -0.12
C HIS A 145 -18.74 -2.39 -1.44
N ILE A 146 -17.90 -3.21 -2.06
CA ILE A 146 -18.26 -3.87 -3.33
C ILE A 146 -19.26 -4.99 -3.08
N ASN A 147 -18.99 -5.84 -2.09
CA ASN A 147 -19.86 -6.96 -1.76
C ASN A 147 -20.19 -7.06 -0.25
N GLY A 148 -19.65 -6.17 0.57
CA GLY A 148 -19.92 -6.13 2.02
C GLY A 148 -19.32 -7.29 2.82
N LEU A 149 -18.55 -8.19 2.19
CA LEU A 149 -17.97 -9.34 2.87
C LEU A 149 -16.72 -8.94 3.67
N GLY A 150 -16.58 -9.50 4.86
CA GLY A 150 -15.34 -9.50 5.62
C GLY A 150 -14.40 -10.59 5.08
N TYR A 151 -13.12 -10.29 5.07
CA TYR A 151 -12.08 -11.24 4.68
C TYR A 151 -11.10 -11.43 5.83
N GLU A 152 -10.62 -12.64 5.99
CA GLU A 152 -9.52 -12.91 6.91
C GLU A 152 -8.23 -12.20 6.44
N ASP A 153 -7.38 -11.87 7.39
CA ASP A 153 -6.10 -11.25 7.09
C ASP A 153 -5.19 -12.21 6.30
N GLY A 154 -4.66 -11.70 5.21
CA GLY A 154 -3.66 -12.40 4.40
C GLY A 154 -2.23 -12.08 4.83
N LYS A 155 -1.27 -12.84 4.32
CA LYS A 155 0.16 -12.56 4.44
C LYS A 155 0.83 -12.70 3.08
N ILE A 156 1.77 -11.84 2.80
CA ILE A 156 2.65 -11.93 1.62
C ILE A 156 4.09 -11.69 2.03
N LEU A 157 5.01 -12.25 1.27
CA LEU A 157 6.43 -11.92 1.32
C LEU A 157 6.74 -10.97 0.16
N VAL A 158 7.28 -9.82 0.48
CA VAL A 158 7.78 -8.86 -0.50
C VAL A 158 9.27 -9.09 -0.67
N THR A 159 9.70 -9.42 -1.88
CA THR A 159 11.11 -9.65 -2.24
C THR A 159 11.57 -8.64 -3.29
N PRO A 160 12.88 -8.51 -3.58
CA PRO A 160 13.36 -7.66 -4.66
C PRO A 160 12.83 -8.02 -6.04
N HIS A 161 12.35 -9.25 -6.24
CA HIS A 161 11.86 -9.74 -7.54
C HIS A 161 10.35 -9.94 -7.59
N GLY A 162 9.60 -9.51 -6.56
CA GLY A 162 8.15 -9.59 -6.52
C GLY A 162 7.59 -10.18 -5.23
N PHE A 163 6.36 -10.66 -5.30
CA PHE A 163 5.63 -11.19 -4.17
C PHE A 163 5.68 -12.72 -4.15
N LEU A 164 5.85 -13.29 -2.95
CA LEU A 164 5.70 -14.73 -2.72
C LEU A 164 4.48 -14.98 -1.86
N HIS A 165 3.79 -16.07 -2.13
CA HIS A 165 2.64 -16.53 -1.39
C HIS A 165 3.01 -17.54 -0.32
N GLY A 166 2.22 -17.59 0.76
CA GLY A 166 2.26 -18.62 1.78
C GLY A 166 1.05 -18.49 2.70
N LYS A 167 0.07 -19.42 2.60
CA LYS A 167 -1.05 -19.46 3.52
C LYS A 167 -0.59 -19.86 4.92
N ASP A 168 0.36 -20.77 4.97
CA ASP A 168 0.96 -21.30 6.17
C ASP A 168 2.50 -21.37 6.06
N ALA A 169 3.16 -21.78 7.14
CA ALA A 169 4.61 -21.85 7.20
C ALA A 169 5.23 -22.86 6.20
N SER A 170 4.50 -23.92 5.86
CA SER A 170 4.97 -24.93 4.90
C SER A 170 4.96 -24.42 3.48
N GLU A 171 3.85 -23.79 3.07
CA GLU A 171 3.71 -23.20 1.75
C GLU A 171 4.70 -22.01 1.57
N GLU A 172 4.88 -21.19 2.61
CA GLU A 172 5.85 -20.11 2.60
C GLU A 172 7.29 -20.62 2.43
N LYS A 173 7.65 -21.69 3.13
CA LYS A 173 8.95 -22.34 2.98
C LYS A 173 9.18 -22.85 1.55
N THR A 174 8.17 -23.49 0.97
CA THR A 174 8.22 -23.97 -0.42
C THR A 174 8.40 -22.81 -1.40
N SER A 175 7.66 -21.72 -1.20
CA SER A 175 7.78 -20.52 -2.04
C SER A 175 9.18 -19.89 -1.96
N ILE A 176 9.76 -19.83 -0.76
CA ILE A 176 11.14 -19.34 -0.57
C ILE A 176 12.16 -20.27 -1.29
N GLU A 177 12.02 -21.59 -1.17
CA GLU A 177 12.93 -22.53 -1.84
C GLU A 177 12.81 -22.44 -3.38
N THR A 178 11.61 -22.21 -3.90
CA THR A 178 11.40 -21.97 -5.34
C THR A 178 12.06 -20.65 -5.76
N TYR A 179 11.83 -19.59 -5.01
CA TYR A 179 12.45 -18.29 -5.24
C TYR A 179 13.99 -18.36 -5.29
N LYS A 180 14.61 -19.12 -4.38
CA LYS A 180 16.07 -19.32 -4.37
C LYS A 180 16.57 -20.02 -5.63
N LYS A 181 15.83 -21.01 -6.13
CA LYS A 181 16.19 -21.72 -7.37
C LYS A 181 16.07 -20.82 -8.60
N GLU A 182 14.98 -20.08 -8.69
CA GLU A 182 14.69 -19.17 -9.80
C GLU A 182 15.67 -17.99 -9.86
N HIS A 183 16.19 -17.56 -8.70
CA HIS A 183 17.11 -16.42 -8.59
C HIS A 183 18.49 -16.84 -8.05
N ALA A 184 19.01 -17.96 -8.51
CA ALA A 184 20.27 -18.55 -8.01
C ALA A 184 21.48 -17.60 -8.11
N ASP A 185 21.56 -16.78 -9.16
CA ASP A 185 22.66 -15.84 -9.34
C ASP A 185 22.58 -14.68 -8.34
N TYR A 186 21.40 -14.15 -8.06
CA TYR A 186 21.18 -13.19 -7.00
C TYR A 186 21.63 -13.72 -5.63
N TRP A 187 21.32 -14.98 -5.30
CA TRP A 187 21.77 -15.60 -4.07
C TRP A 187 23.28 -15.77 -4.00
N LYS A 188 23.93 -16.13 -5.10
CA LYS A 188 25.41 -16.18 -5.18
C LYS A 188 26.03 -14.80 -5.00
N GLU A 189 25.43 -13.76 -5.57
CA GLU A 189 25.92 -12.39 -5.44
C GLU A 189 25.85 -11.91 -3.98
N ILE A 190 24.73 -12.09 -3.29
CA ILE A 190 24.52 -11.55 -1.94
C ILE A 190 25.16 -12.38 -0.84
N LEU A 191 25.27 -13.70 -0.97
CA LEU A 191 25.79 -14.63 0.05
C LEU A 191 27.07 -15.35 -0.38
N GLY A 192 27.51 -15.21 -1.62
CA GLY A 192 28.62 -15.98 -2.18
C GLY A 192 28.20 -17.37 -2.63
N SER A 193 29.11 -18.07 -3.35
CA SER A 193 28.89 -19.42 -3.87
C SER A 193 29.11 -20.50 -2.81
N GLY A 194 28.20 -21.49 -2.78
CA GLY A 194 28.31 -22.72 -1.95
C GLY A 194 27.94 -22.56 -0.47
N GLY A 195 27.61 -23.67 0.16
CA GLY A 195 27.29 -23.78 1.59
C GLY A 195 25.82 -23.51 1.96
N GLU A 196 25.48 -23.94 3.16
CA GLU A 196 24.16 -23.69 3.77
C GLU A 196 24.10 -22.30 4.37
N TYR A 197 22.93 -21.71 4.42
CA TYR A 197 22.64 -20.47 5.11
C TYR A 197 21.40 -20.63 6.01
N LYS A 198 21.41 -19.89 7.09
CA LYS A 198 20.32 -19.89 8.07
C LYS A 198 19.35 -18.75 7.76
N LEU A 199 18.06 -19.03 7.77
CA LEU A 199 17.02 -17.99 7.70
C LEU A 199 16.73 -17.48 9.10
N GLU A 200 16.67 -16.17 9.25
CA GLU A 200 16.36 -15.47 10.49
C GLU A 200 15.25 -14.45 10.26
N GLU A 201 14.42 -14.27 11.26
CA GLU A 201 13.31 -13.31 11.22
C GLU A 201 13.54 -12.23 12.29
N ASP A 202 13.54 -10.99 11.85
CA ASP A 202 13.57 -9.83 12.72
C ASP A 202 12.23 -9.10 12.67
N VAL A 203 11.57 -8.94 13.80
CA VAL A 203 10.32 -8.16 13.91
C VAL A 203 10.70 -6.71 14.20
N GLU A 204 10.40 -5.82 13.27
CA GLU A 204 10.49 -4.38 13.50
C GLU A 204 9.26 -3.91 14.28
N SER A 205 9.47 -3.23 15.38
CA SER A 205 8.41 -2.54 16.13
C SER A 205 8.26 -1.10 15.65
N LEU A 206 7.12 -0.49 15.95
CA LEU A 206 6.88 0.93 15.65
C LEU A 206 7.87 1.85 16.37
N SER A 207 8.41 1.39 17.51
CA SER A 207 9.44 2.11 18.26
C SER A 207 10.78 2.22 17.52
N ASP A 208 11.04 1.36 16.55
CA ASP A 208 12.28 1.36 15.77
C ASP A 208 12.17 2.29 14.53
N LEU A 209 10.97 2.83 14.28
CA LEU A 209 10.65 3.70 13.15
C LEU A 209 10.40 5.16 13.55
N LEU A 210 10.39 5.50 14.84
CA LEU A 210 10.20 6.83 15.43
C LEU A 210 11.50 7.37 16.02
#